data_0f5d8682b90d457b7b6ae52f151da1f5
#
_entry.id   0f5d8682b90d457b7b6ae52f151da1f5
#
_cell.length_a   1.000
_cell.length_b   1.000
_cell.length_c   1.000
_cell.angle_alpha   90.00
_cell.angle_beta   90.00
_cell.angle_gamma   90.00
#
_symmetry.space_group_name_H-M   'P 1'
#
loop_
_entity.id
_entity.type
_entity.pdbx_description
1 polymer ?
#
loop_
_entity_poly.entity_id
_entity_poly.type
_entity_poly.pdbx_seq_one_letter_code
_entity_poly.pdbx_strand_id
1 'polypeptide(L)'
;MKEEFLEKAKENLHSAEICFENGLYNACANRAYYAAFQSAVSALADRGITREKIEHKWVQAEFNGRLIGKQKVYPGGMKSYLMKMQTVRDQADYSHQNVNKKTARRQIVRAGEIVASVEKVLKK
;
A
#
# COMPACT_ATOMS: atom_id res chain seq x y z
N MET A 1 -8.82 4.80 -14.68
CA MET A 1 -8.79 4.02 -13.42
C MET A 1 -7.44 4.11 -12.70
N LYS A 2 -6.32 3.93 -13.39
CA LYS A 2 -5.00 3.97 -12.73
C LYS A 2 -4.68 5.30 -12.08
N GLU A 3 -5.00 6.40 -12.75
CA GLU A 3 -4.74 7.74 -12.22
C GLU A 3 -5.53 8.02 -10.96
N GLU A 4 -6.80 7.65 -10.95
CA GLU A 4 -7.69 7.85 -9.79
C GLU A 4 -7.21 7.08 -8.57
N PHE A 5 -6.78 5.83 -8.76
CA PHE A 5 -6.27 5.04 -7.65
C PHE A 5 -4.91 5.55 -7.16
N LEU A 6 -4.07 6.06 -8.05
CA LEU A 6 -2.81 6.67 -7.63
C LEU A 6 -3.05 7.92 -6.79
N GLU A 7 -4.02 8.76 -7.18
CA GLU A 7 -4.37 9.95 -6.41
C GLU A 7 -4.93 9.58 -5.02
N LYS A 8 -5.78 8.57 -4.96
CA LYS A 8 -6.27 8.06 -3.66
C LYS A 8 -5.13 7.55 -2.78
N ALA A 9 -4.15 6.86 -3.39
CA ALA A 9 -2.98 6.36 -2.68
C ALA A 9 -2.16 7.51 -2.09
N LYS A 10 -1.93 8.55 -2.86
CA LYS A 10 -1.18 9.74 -2.39
C LYS A 10 -1.92 10.45 -1.26
N GLU A 11 -3.23 10.58 -1.36
CA GLU A 11 -4.05 11.18 -0.31
C GLU A 11 -3.95 10.36 0.98
N ASN A 12 -4.03 9.04 0.88
CA ASN A 12 -3.90 8.17 2.05
C ASN A 12 -2.49 8.22 2.66
N LEU A 13 -1.46 8.33 1.84
CA LEU A 13 -0.10 8.48 2.34
C LEU A 13 0.05 9.78 3.13
N HIS A 14 -0.48 10.88 2.59
CA HIS A 14 -0.47 12.18 3.27
C HIS A 14 -1.23 12.09 4.59
N SER A 15 -2.40 11.47 4.61
CA SER A 15 -3.18 11.26 5.82
C SER A 15 -2.42 10.44 6.85
N ALA A 16 -1.70 9.41 6.41
CA ALA A 16 -0.87 8.59 7.31
C ALA A 16 0.22 9.44 7.97
N GLU A 17 0.86 10.31 7.22
CA GLU A 17 1.91 11.21 7.73
C GLU A 17 1.34 12.18 8.78
N ILE A 18 0.17 12.75 8.51
CA ILE A 18 -0.52 13.63 9.46
C ILE A 18 -0.86 12.88 10.75
N CYS A 19 -1.41 11.67 10.61
CA CYS A 19 -1.72 10.84 11.76
C CYS A 19 -0.47 10.54 12.59
N PHE A 20 0.62 10.22 11.93
CA PHE A 20 1.89 9.94 12.60
C PHE A 20 2.37 11.15 13.41
N GLU A 21 2.35 12.33 12.81
CA GLU A 21 2.78 13.57 13.46
C GLU A 21 1.95 13.90 14.69
N ASN A 22 0.70 13.46 14.72
CA ASN A 22 -0.21 13.69 15.84
C ASN A 22 -0.31 12.52 16.82
N GLY A 23 0.58 11.54 16.71
CA GLY A 23 0.61 10.39 17.60
C GLY A 23 -0.52 9.39 17.43
N LEU A 24 -1.23 9.45 16.30
CA LEU A 24 -2.35 8.55 15.99
C LEU A 24 -1.85 7.34 15.21
N TYR A 25 -1.16 6.44 15.92
CA TYR A 25 -0.41 5.37 15.26
C TYR A 25 -1.29 4.27 14.66
N ASN A 26 -2.42 3.96 15.27
CA ASN A 26 -3.37 3.01 14.70
C ASN A 26 -3.95 3.55 13.38
N ALA A 27 -4.39 4.81 13.39
CA ALA A 27 -4.91 5.46 12.18
C ALA A 27 -3.83 5.57 11.11
N CYS A 28 -2.58 5.86 11.51
CA CYS A 28 -1.44 5.91 10.61
C CYS A 28 -1.26 4.58 9.88
N ALA A 29 -1.26 3.47 10.61
CA ALA A 29 -1.10 2.13 10.03
C ALA A 29 -2.23 1.81 9.05
N ASN A 30 -3.47 2.17 9.38
CA ASN A 30 -4.61 1.97 8.50
C ASN A 30 -4.45 2.75 7.20
N ARG A 31 -4.15 4.04 7.29
CA ARG A 31 -4.01 4.89 6.09
C ARG A 31 -2.80 4.48 5.24
N ALA A 32 -1.69 4.12 5.87
CA ALA A 32 -0.50 3.67 5.15
C ALA A 32 -0.77 2.39 4.36
N TYR A 33 -1.49 1.43 4.95
CA TYR A 33 -1.85 0.20 4.24
C TYR A 33 -2.69 0.52 3.00
N TYR A 34 -3.70 1.38 3.12
CA TYR A 34 -4.54 1.71 1.96
C TYR A 34 -3.79 2.53 0.91
N ALA A 35 -2.80 3.32 1.30
CA ALA A 35 -1.91 3.97 0.32
C ALA A 35 -1.17 2.93 -0.52
N ALA A 36 -0.58 1.92 0.14
CA ALA A 36 0.11 0.84 -0.54
C ALA A 36 -0.85 0.00 -1.39
N PHE A 37 -2.00 -0.35 -0.84
CA PHE A 37 -3.01 -1.17 -1.52
C PHE A 37 -3.51 -0.49 -2.80
N GLN A 38 -3.89 0.78 -2.70
CA GLN A 38 -4.41 1.53 -3.85
C GLN A 38 -3.32 1.77 -4.90
N SER A 39 -2.06 1.91 -4.49
CA SER A 39 -0.95 1.96 -5.43
C SER A 39 -0.82 0.66 -6.20
N ALA A 40 -0.98 -0.48 -5.54
CA ALA A 40 -0.94 -1.79 -6.20
C ALA A 40 -2.11 -1.93 -7.19
N VAL A 41 -3.30 -1.47 -6.84
CA VAL A 41 -4.46 -1.46 -7.76
C VAL A 41 -4.15 -0.62 -9.00
N SER A 42 -3.57 0.58 -8.79
CA SER A 42 -3.17 1.46 -9.88
C SER A 42 -2.14 0.79 -10.79
N ALA A 43 -1.14 0.14 -10.19
CA ALA A 43 -0.09 -0.57 -10.94
C ALA A 43 -0.67 -1.71 -11.79
N LEU A 44 -1.63 -2.46 -11.24
CA LEU A 44 -2.31 -3.52 -11.96
C LEU A 44 -3.13 -2.95 -13.12
N ALA A 45 -3.89 -1.89 -12.87
CA ALA A 45 -4.70 -1.23 -13.90
C ALA A 45 -3.83 -0.72 -15.06
N ASP A 46 -2.63 -0.20 -14.76
CA ASP A 46 -1.67 0.25 -15.76
C ASP A 46 -1.28 -0.87 -16.74
N ARG A 47 -1.33 -2.12 -16.28
CA ARG A 47 -1.01 -3.30 -17.10
C ARG A 47 -2.26 -4.00 -17.62
N GLY A 48 -3.43 -3.37 -17.51
CA GLY A 48 -4.69 -3.94 -17.97
C GLY A 48 -5.23 -5.06 -17.10
N ILE A 49 -4.72 -5.21 -15.88
CA ILE A 49 -5.15 -6.24 -14.94
C ILE A 49 -6.18 -5.60 -14.02
N THR A 50 -7.45 -5.76 -14.36
CA THR A 50 -8.55 -5.16 -13.61
C THR A 50 -9.59 -6.21 -13.25
N ARG A 51 -10.43 -5.88 -12.28
CA ARG A 51 -11.47 -6.76 -11.80
C ARG A 51 -12.61 -5.91 -11.23
N GLU A 52 -13.84 -6.33 -11.49
CA GLU A 52 -15.03 -5.61 -11.00
C GLU A 52 -15.03 -5.49 -9.48
N LYS A 53 -14.75 -6.61 -8.79
CA LYS A 53 -14.68 -6.63 -7.34
C LYS A 53 -13.21 -6.69 -6.90
N ILE A 54 -12.72 -5.63 -6.27
CA ILE A 54 -11.33 -5.51 -5.84
C ILE A 54 -11.21 -6.05 -4.41
N GLU A 55 -10.60 -7.23 -4.28
CA GLU A 55 -10.38 -7.88 -3.00
C GLU A 55 -8.89 -7.87 -2.64
N HIS A 56 -8.58 -7.73 -1.34
CA HIS A 56 -7.20 -7.65 -0.85
C HIS A 56 -6.35 -8.84 -1.31
N LYS A 57 -6.89 -10.04 -1.17
CA LYS A 57 -6.19 -11.28 -1.54
C LYS A 57 -5.82 -11.30 -3.01
N TRP A 58 -6.77 -10.91 -3.86
CA TRP A 58 -6.56 -10.88 -5.31
C TRP A 58 -5.48 -9.85 -5.69
N VAL A 59 -5.57 -8.64 -5.13
CA VAL A 59 -4.60 -7.58 -5.42
C VAL A 59 -3.20 -8.01 -5.01
N GLN A 60 -3.05 -8.57 -3.81
CA GLN A 60 -1.74 -9.01 -3.30
C GLN A 60 -1.17 -10.12 -4.17
N ALA A 61 -1.99 -11.11 -4.54
CA ALA A 61 -1.54 -12.23 -5.37
C ALA A 61 -1.12 -11.76 -6.77
N GLU A 62 -1.92 -10.90 -7.39
CA GLU A 62 -1.64 -10.40 -8.74
C GLU A 62 -0.42 -9.47 -8.76
N PHE A 63 -0.34 -8.54 -7.80
CA PHE A 63 0.80 -7.63 -7.72
C PHE A 63 2.10 -8.41 -7.51
N ASN A 64 2.12 -9.30 -6.53
CA ASN A 64 3.31 -10.10 -6.21
C ASN A 64 3.66 -11.09 -7.32
N GLY A 65 2.66 -11.78 -7.86
CA GLY A 65 2.90 -12.82 -8.85
C GLY A 65 3.23 -12.28 -10.24
N ARG A 66 2.48 -11.31 -10.70
CA ARG A 66 2.65 -10.79 -12.07
C ARG A 66 3.63 -9.63 -12.17
N LEU A 67 3.48 -8.61 -11.33
CA LEU A 67 4.27 -7.39 -11.49
C LEU A 67 5.65 -7.48 -10.85
N ILE A 68 5.79 -8.21 -9.77
CA ILE A 68 7.09 -8.43 -9.14
C ILE A 68 7.74 -9.71 -9.67
N GLY A 69 7.01 -10.83 -9.61
CA GLY A 69 7.54 -12.15 -9.98
C GLY A 69 7.83 -12.33 -11.46
N LYS A 70 6.81 -12.24 -12.30
CA LYS A 70 6.94 -12.51 -13.73
C LYS A 70 7.52 -11.35 -14.53
N GLN A 71 6.91 -10.18 -14.42
CA GLN A 71 7.26 -9.02 -15.24
C GLN A 71 8.41 -8.19 -14.67
N LYS A 72 8.72 -8.38 -13.39
CA LYS A 72 9.80 -7.68 -12.69
C LYS A 72 9.73 -6.16 -12.85
N VAL A 73 8.52 -5.61 -12.87
CA VAL A 73 8.28 -4.18 -12.99
C VAL A 73 8.65 -3.47 -11.68
N TYR A 74 8.44 -4.13 -10.55
CA TYR A 74 8.72 -3.61 -9.23
C TYR A 74 9.74 -4.47 -8.50
N PRO A 75 10.53 -3.88 -7.56
CA PRO A 75 11.59 -4.61 -6.86
C PRO A 75 11.09 -5.81 -6.05
N GLY A 76 11.88 -6.89 -6.04
CA GLY A 76 11.56 -8.10 -5.29
C GLY A 76 11.36 -7.87 -3.79
N GLY A 77 12.04 -6.87 -3.23
CA GLY A 77 11.88 -6.50 -1.82
C GLY A 77 10.47 -6.07 -1.44
N MET A 78 9.66 -5.66 -2.41
CA MET A 78 8.27 -5.24 -2.17
C MET A 78 7.30 -6.41 -2.04
N LYS A 79 7.74 -7.63 -2.30
CA LYS A 79 6.88 -8.82 -2.32
C LYS A 79 6.14 -9.05 -1.01
N SER A 80 6.75 -8.71 0.11
CA SER A 80 6.15 -8.90 1.43
C SER A 80 5.41 -7.67 1.96
N TYR A 81 5.48 -6.53 1.29
CA TYR A 81 4.97 -5.26 1.82
C TYR A 81 3.48 -5.30 2.13
N LEU A 82 2.65 -5.64 1.15
CA LEU A 82 1.20 -5.62 1.33
C LEU A 82 0.74 -6.55 2.44
N MET A 83 1.27 -7.77 2.50
CA MET A 83 0.88 -8.74 3.53
C MET A 83 1.32 -8.28 4.92
N LYS A 84 2.55 -7.81 5.07
CA LYS A 84 3.05 -7.33 6.36
C LYS A 84 2.28 -6.09 6.82
N MET A 85 1.99 -5.17 5.91
CA MET A 85 1.24 -3.97 6.21
C MET A 85 -0.21 -4.28 6.57
N GLN A 86 -0.82 -5.27 5.92
CA GLN A 86 -2.16 -5.71 6.28
C GLN A 86 -2.20 -6.29 7.69
N THR A 87 -1.18 -7.06 8.07
CA THR A 87 -1.08 -7.61 9.43
C THR A 87 -1.06 -6.48 10.47
N VAL A 88 -0.29 -5.44 10.23
CA VAL A 88 -0.22 -4.28 11.15
C VAL A 88 -1.55 -3.53 11.15
N ARG A 89 -2.17 -3.34 10.00
CA ARG A 89 -3.48 -2.69 9.89
C ARG A 89 -4.56 -3.48 10.64
N ASP A 90 -4.53 -4.81 10.57
CA ASP A 90 -5.49 -5.65 11.28
C ASP A 90 -5.28 -5.52 12.79
N GLN A 91 -4.03 -5.45 13.26
CA GLN A 91 -3.74 -5.15 14.67
C GLN A 91 -4.33 -3.79 15.06
N ALA A 92 -4.11 -2.77 14.23
CA ALA A 92 -4.60 -1.41 14.51
C ALA A 92 -6.11 -1.34 14.64
N ASP A 93 -6.84 -2.10 13.78
CA ASP A 93 -8.28 -2.00 13.67
C ASP A 93 -9.03 -3.01 14.56
N TYR A 94 -8.47 -4.19 14.79
CA TYR A 94 -9.21 -5.30 15.38
C TYR A 94 -8.60 -5.89 16.64
N SER A 95 -7.36 -5.56 16.97
CA SER A 95 -6.69 -6.03 18.19
C SER A 95 -6.88 -5.01 19.33
N HIS A 96 -6.81 -5.49 20.56
CA HIS A 96 -6.77 -4.60 21.73
C HIS A 96 -5.38 -3.97 21.93
N GLN A 97 -4.36 -4.44 21.18
CA GLN A 97 -3.01 -3.91 21.24
C GLN A 97 -2.84 -2.76 20.25
N ASN A 98 -2.28 -1.66 20.74
CA ASN A 98 -2.02 -0.50 19.87
C ASN A 98 -0.74 -0.66 19.06
N VAL A 99 -0.73 -0.08 17.89
CA VAL A 99 0.47 0.04 17.07
C VAL A 99 1.39 1.09 17.72
N ASN A 100 2.66 0.76 17.89
CA ASN A 100 3.61 1.70 18.49
C ASN A 100 4.23 2.61 17.40
N LYS A 101 4.93 3.67 17.87
CA LYS A 101 5.53 4.67 16.99
C LYS A 101 6.50 4.08 15.97
N LYS A 102 7.37 3.17 16.41
CA LYS A 102 8.37 2.54 15.54
C LYS A 102 7.72 1.73 14.41
N THR A 103 6.69 0.97 14.75
CA THR A 103 5.95 0.17 13.78
C THR A 103 5.17 1.07 12.81
N ALA A 104 4.53 2.13 13.32
CA ALA A 104 3.82 3.09 12.47
C ALA A 104 4.76 3.75 11.46
N ARG A 105 5.95 4.17 11.90
CA ARG A 105 6.96 4.77 11.02
C ARG A 105 7.34 3.82 9.90
N ARG A 106 7.52 2.54 10.22
CA ARG A 106 7.85 1.52 9.23
C ARG A 106 6.76 1.40 8.16
N GLN A 107 5.50 1.54 8.55
CA GLN A 107 4.40 1.50 7.59
C GLN A 107 4.46 2.68 6.62
N ILE A 108 4.75 3.88 7.12
CA ILE A 108 4.90 5.07 6.26
C ILE A 108 6.04 4.89 5.27
N VAL A 109 7.18 4.36 5.72
CA VAL A 109 8.33 4.13 4.85
C VAL A 109 7.96 3.16 3.72
N ARG A 110 7.33 2.04 4.06
CA ARG A 110 6.90 1.05 3.06
C ARG A 110 5.87 1.61 2.09
N ALA A 111 4.88 2.32 2.61
CA ALA A 111 3.86 2.95 1.78
C ALA A 111 4.49 3.98 0.83
N GLY A 112 5.40 4.80 1.34
CA GLY A 112 6.10 5.80 0.54
C GLY A 112 6.90 5.18 -0.60
N GLU A 113 7.58 4.08 -0.32
CA GLU A 113 8.36 3.36 -1.34
C GLU A 113 7.47 2.82 -2.46
N ILE A 114 6.36 2.18 -2.11
CA ILE A 114 5.47 1.59 -3.11
C ILE A 114 4.73 2.67 -3.92
N VAL A 115 4.25 3.72 -3.27
CA VAL A 115 3.60 4.85 -3.97
C VAL A 115 4.57 5.50 -4.95
N ALA A 116 5.78 5.81 -4.50
CA ALA A 116 6.80 6.44 -5.35
C ALA A 116 7.18 5.56 -6.54
N SER A 117 7.34 4.26 -6.32
CA SER A 117 7.67 3.31 -7.38
C SER A 117 6.57 3.21 -8.42
N VAL A 118 5.31 3.14 -7.98
CA VAL A 118 4.17 3.08 -8.89
C VAL A 118 4.06 4.37 -9.69
N GLU A 119 4.16 5.52 -9.04
CA GLU A 119 4.12 6.82 -9.71
C GLU A 119 5.19 6.91 -10.80
N LYS A 120 6.39 6.49 -10.48
CA LYS A 120 7.52 6.51 -11.43
C LYS A 120 7.23 5.64 -12.66
N VAL A 121 6.67 4.46 -12.47
CA VAL A 121 6.34 3.55 -13.59
C VAL A 121 5.21 4.12 -14.44
N LEU A 122 4.17 4.66 -13.82
CA LEU A 122 3.02 5.20 -14.55
C LEU A 122 3.37 6.43 -15.39
N LYS A 123 4.39 7.18 -14.99
CA LYS A 123 4.83 8.39 -15.73
C LYS A 123 5.72 8.09 -16.93
N LYS A 124 6.14 6.86 -17.12
CA LYS A 124 6.85 6.46 -18.32
C LYS A 124 5.85 6.25 -19.46
#